data_12dda41ff59c2d2592e63e84ccf7a172
#
_entry.id   12dda41ff59c2d2592e63e84ccf7a172
#
_cell.length_a   1.000
_cell.length_b   1.000
_cell.length_c   1.000
_cell.angle_alpha   90.00
_cell.angle_beta   90.00
_cell.angle_gamma   90.00
#
_symmetry.space_group_name_H-M   'P 1'
#
loop_
_entity.id
_entity.type
_entity.pdbx_description
1 polymer ?
#
loop_
_entity_poly.entity_id
_entity_poly.type
_entity_poly.pdbx_seq_one_letter_code
_entity_poly.pdbx_strand_id
1 'polypeptide(L)'
;MKRHGVLALAASLLLVLGACGGDDSNGGGSNGGASDDRSPAQALRAAGEATQEAGTARITSEQVTSSQGQEVKTTVEGITDLATGDSDSTLELSLPGQETQSSQLITEGSMAYIEATAFPGAPTKARWISIDFEAMGSQMGINLEAFRQNGAGQLAYLSEVDGVEEVGTETVGDEETTHYRFSSDLAALAESGPEELRSSFEQLIQLTGAEEIPTQVWIDGEDRVRRIVTNLEMDQQGQQIAQQSTIELSEFGVEFDVQPPPEKDTVDITELGGGRQVP
;
A
#
# COMPACT_ATOMS: atom_id res chain seq x y z
N MET A 1 -30.80 -3.09 15.88
CA MET A 1 -29.94 -2.27 15.03
C MET A 1 -28.53 -2.84 15.15
N LYS A 2 -28.06 -3.53 14.12
CA LYS A 2 -26.88 -4.39 14.18
C LYS A 2 -25.62 -3.56 13.92
N ARG A 3 -24.74 -3.52 14.92
CA ARG A 3 -23.41 -2.88 14.87
C ARG A 3 -22.43 -3.83 14.17
N HIS A 4 -22.28 -3.72 12.86
CA HIS A 4 -21.33 -4.51 12.08
C HIS A 4 -20.33 -3.62 11.32
N GLY A 5 -20.14 -2.35 11.76
CA GLY A 5 -19.38 -1.35 11.00
C GLY A 5 -17.89 -1.22 11.32
N VAL A 6 -17.34 -1.90 12.34
CA VAL A 6 -15.98 -1.61 12.81
C VAL A 6 -14.93 -2.57 12.24
N LEU A 7 -15.29 -3.75 11.78
CA LEU A 7 -14.34 -4.75 11.26
C LEU A 7 -13.91 -4.53 9.80
N ALA A 8 -14.65 -3.71 9.05
CA ALA A 8 -14.31 -3.43 7.64
C ALA A 8 -13.17 -2.41 7.48
N LEU A 9 -12.86 -1.61 8.51
CA LEU A 9 -11.80 -0.59 8.43
C LEU A 9 -10.38 -1.18 8.49
N ALA A 10 -10.19 -2.30 9.18
CA ALA A 10 -8.86 -2.89 9.34
C ALA A 10 -8.31 -3.53 8.06
N ALA A 11 -9.18 -4.02 7.17
CA ALA A 11 -8.78 -4.65 5.92
C ALA A 11 -8.33 -3.64 4.85
N SER A 12 -8.75 -2.38 4.98
CA SER A 12 -8.47 -1.34 4.00
C SER A 12 -7.05 -0.74 4.11
N LEU A 13 -6.41 -0.86 5.27
CA LEU A 13 -5.08 -0.28 5.53
C LEU A 13 -3.94 -1.14 4.97
N LEU A 14 -4.21 -2.38 4.56
CA LEU A 14 -3.19 -3.38 4.26
C LEU A 14 -2.50 -3.23 2.88
N LEU A 15 -3.03 -2.38 1.99
CA LEU A 15 -2.47 -2.21 0.64
C LEU A 15 -1.54 -0.99 0.48
N VAL A 16 -1.35 -0.19 1.54
CA VAL A 16 -0.54 1.05 1.47
C VAL A 16 0.93 0.82 1.82
N LEU A 17 1.31 -0.35 2.36
CA LEU A 17 2.65 -0.59 2.89
C LEU A 17 3.45 -1.54 2.01
N GLY A 18 3.88 -1.08 0.87
CA GLY A 18 4.80 -1.83 0.03
C GLY A 18 5.92 -0.96 -0.51
N ALA A 19 6.94 -0.70 0.30
CA ALA A 19 8.22 -0.24 -0.21
C ALA A 19 9.36 -0.96 0.51
N CYS A 20 10.20 -1.57 -0.27
CA CYS A 20 11.67 -1.61 -0.27
C CYS A 20 12.48 -2.65 0.47
N GLY A 21 13.45 -3.16 -0.23
CA GLY A 21 14.82 -3.49 0.20
C GLY A 21 15.43 -4.73 -0.42
N GLY A 22 16.46 -4.59 -1.09
CA GLY A 22 17.87 -4.72 -1.02
C GLY A 22 18.51 -5.84 -1.79
N ASP A 23 19.51 -5.56 -2.42
CA ASP A 23 20.92 -5.88 -2.46
C ASP A 23 21.51 -6.41 -3.80
N ASP A 24 22.57 -5.70 -4.16
CA ASP A 24 23.74 -6.00 -5.01
C ASP A 24 23.65 -6.04 -6.55
N SER A 25 24.18 -4.97 -7.05
CA SER A 25 25.41 -4.68 -7.80
C SER A 25 25.35 -4.48 -9.31
N ASN A 26 25.96 -3.36 -9.65
CA ASN A 26 26.84 -3.04 -10.78
C ASN A 26 26.32 -2.30 -12.00
N GLY A 27 26.52 -0.99 -11.92
CA GLY A 27 27.28 -0.14 -12.80
C GLY A 27 26.96 -0.06 -14.28
N GLY A 28 26.61 1.15 -14.71
CA GLY A 28 26.78 1.55 -16.09
C GLY A 28 25.91 2.74 -16.48
N GLY A 29 26.42 3.95 -16.23
CA GLY A 29 25.79 5.15 -16.76
C GLY A 29 25.77 5.16 -18.27
N SER A 30 24.71 5.63 -18.87
CA SER A 30 24.78 6.27 -20.17
C SER A 30 23.66 7.27 -20.39
N ASN A 31 24.09 8.40 -20.80
CA ASN A 31 23.44 9.64 -21.14
C ASN A 31 22.64 9.52 -22.46
N GLY A 32 21.47 10.12 -22.53
CA GLY A 32 20.94 10.73 -23.75
C GLY A 32 20.00 9.90 -24.61
N GLY A 33 18.75 10.28 -24.64
CA GLY A 33 17.86 10.30 -25.81
C GLY A 33 17.96 9.17 -26.82
N ALA A 34 17.64 7.94 -26.44
CA ALA A 34 17.39 6.83 -27.34
C ALA A 34 15.98 6.30 -27.06
N SER A 35 15.25 5.93 -28.07
CA SER A 35 14.09 5.05 -27.93
C SER A 35 14.55 3.88 -27.05
N ASP A 36 13.93 3.76 -25.88
CA ASP A 36 14.28 2.73 -24.92
C ASP A 36 13.94 1.37 -25.51
N ASP A 37 14.97 0.61 -25.92
CA ASP A 37 14.81 -0.74 -26.49
C ASP A 37 14.41 -1.78 -25.39
N ARG A 38 14.18 -1.33 -24.16
CA ARG A 38 13.72 -2.20 -23.07
C ARG A 38 12.29 -2.68 -23.33
N SER A 39 12.02 -3.93 -22.99
CA SER A 39 10.64 -4.39 -22.94
C SER A 39 9.85 -3.68 -21.83
N PRO A 40 8.52 -3.56 -21.95
CA PRO A 40 7.70 -2.96 -20.89
C PRO A 40 7.93 -3.57 -19.51
N ALA A 41 8.12 -4.89 -19.41
CA ALA A 41 8.45 -5.57 -18.16
C ALA A 41 9.84 -5.17 -17.60
N GLN A 42 10.84 -4.94 -18.48
CA GLN A 42 12.14 -4.44 -18.07
C GLN A 42 12.08 -2.98 -17.59
N ALA A 43 11.24 -2.15 -18.21
CA ALA A 43 11.01 -0.77 -17.77
C ALA A 43 10.38 -0.74 -16.35
N LEU A 44 9.38 -1.59 -16.09
CA LEU A 44 8.78 -1.70 -14.76
C LEU A 44 9.78 -2.14 -13.69
N ARG A 45 10.66 -3.11 -14.02
CA ARG A 45 11.72 -3.55 -13.08
C ARG A 45 12.69 -2.43 -12.76
N ALA A 46 13.20 -1.76 -13.79
CA ALA A 46 14.09 -0.62 -13.60
C ALA A 46 13.42 0.49 -12.78
N ALA A 47 12.13 0.71 -12.98
CA ALA A 47 11.37 1.71 -12.24
C ALA A 47 11.25 1.37 -10.76
N GLY A 48 11.09 0.09 -10.40
CA GLY A 48 11.11 -0.34 -9.01
C GLY A 48 12.44 -0.01 -8.33
N GLU A 49 13.55 -0.39 -8.97
CA GLU A 49 14.89 -0.16 -8.47
C GLU A 49 15.18 1.35 -8.34
N ALA A 50 14.95 2.14 -9.40
CA ALA A 50 15.20 3.57 -9.39
C ALA A 50 14.33 4.35 -8.37
N THR A 51 13.08 3.93 -8.20
CA THR A 51 12.18 4.51 -7.20
C THR A 51 12.72 4.26 -5.79
N GLN A 52 13.19 3.06 -5.53
CA GLN A 52 13.78 2.68 -4.26
C GLN A 52 15.08 3.46 -3.97
N GLU A 53 15.96 3.56 -4.96
CA GLU A 53 17.22 4.31 -4.85
C GLU A 53 17.00 5.81 -4.61
N ALA A 54 15.84 6.35 -4.94
CA ALA A 54 15.48 7.74 -4.66
C ALA A 54 15.35 8.04 -3.15
N GLY A 55 15.30 7.02 -2.30
CA GLY A 55 15.37 7.08 -0.84
C GLY A 55 14.06 7.50 -0.20
N THR A 56 13.67 8.74 -0.31
CA THR A 56 12.43 9.27 0.29
C THR A 56 11.56 9.96 -0.75
N ALA A 57 10.26 10.02 -0.49
CA ALA A 57 9.33 10.75 -1.35
C ALA A 57 8.15 11.31 -0.55
N ARG A 58 7.51 12.33 -1.08
CA ARG A 58 6.15 12.67 -0.70
C ARG A 58 5.20 11.63 -1.31
N ILE A 59 4.34 11.07 -0.48
CA ILE A 59 3.31 10.11 -0.88
C ILE A 59 1.92 10.72 -0.72
N THR A 60 1.07 10.53 -1.72
CA THR A 60 -0.38 10.67 -1.61
C THR A 60 -1.00 9.34 -2.01
N SER A 61 -1.75 8.74 -1.11
CA SER A 61 -2.50 7.51 -1.37
C SER A 61 -3.98 7.77 -1.18
N GLU A 62 -4.77 7.45 -2.19
CA GLU A 62 -6.22 7.51 -2.14
C GLU A 62 -6.79 6.11 -2.36
N GLN A 63 -7.64 5.68 -1.44
CA GLN A 63 -8.36 4.42 -1.55
C GLN A 63 -9.87 4.67 -1.50
N VAL A 64 -10.55 4.21 -2.52
CA VAL A 64 -12.01 4.27 -2.63
C VAL A 64 -12.56 2.86 -2.57
N THR A 65 -13.39 2.57 -1.58
CA THR A 65 -14.07 1.30 -1.42
C THR A 65 -15.56 1.49 -1.60
N SER A 66 -16.14 0.84 -2.59
CA SER A 66 -17.56 0.89 -2.91
C SER A 66 -18.24 -0.44 -2.59
N SER A 67 -19.34 -0.38 -1.84
CA SER A 67 -20.16 -1.54 -1.53
C SER A 67 -21.62 -1.14 -1.33
N GLN A 68 -22.55 -1.84 -1.97
CA GLN A 68 -24.00 -1.60 -1.87
C GLN A 68 -24.42 -0.14 -2.16
N GLY A 69 -23.69 0.54 -3.06
CA GLY A 69 -23.97 1.94 -3.39
C GLY A 69 -23.50 2.94 -2.33
N GLN A 70 -22.74 2.51 -1.35
CA GLN A 70 -22.02 3.36 -0.40
C GLN A 70 -20.53 3.38 -0.78
N GLU A 71 -19.92 4.54 -0.60
CA GLU A 71 -18.52 4.75 -0.89
C GLU A 71 -17.81 5.24 0.38
N VAL A 72 -16.68 4.62 0.70
CA VAL A 72 -15.76 5.03 1.75
C VAL A 72 -14.46 5.44 1.08
N LYS A 73 -14.00 6.64 1.37
CA LYS A 73 -12.73 7.16 0.88
C LYS A 73 -11.75 7.31 2.02
N THR A 74 -10.55 6.78 1.83
CA THR A 74 -9.41 6.97 2.72
C THR A 74 -8.31 7.67 1.93
N THR A 75 -7.73 8.74 2.48
CA THR A 75 -6.59 9.44 1.90
C THR A 75 -5.45 9.46 2.91
N VAL A 76 -4.24 9.20 2.45
CA VAL A 76 -3.01 9.30 3.25
C VAL A 76 -2.07 10.23 2.52
N GLU A 77 -1.62 11.29 3.18
CA GLU A 77 -0.66 12.25 2.62
C GLU A 77 0.50 12.46 3.59
N GLY A 78 1.73 12.36 3.12
CA GLY A 78 2.89 12.49 3.99
C GLY A 78 4.21 12.32 3.28
N ILE A 79 5.22 11.92 4.06
CA ILE A 79 6.55 11.57 3.56
C ILE A 79 6.81 10.10 3.94
N THR A 80 7.40 9.36 3.03
CA THR A 80 7.77 7.95 3.24
C THR A 80 9.23 7.74 2.86
N ASP A 81 9.90 6.87 3.61
CA ASP A 81 11.14 6.25 3.19
C ASP A 81 10.80 5.07 2.29
N LEU A 82 11.27 5.14 1.04
CA LEU A 82 10.98 4.13 0.02
C LEU A 82 11.75 2.83 0.24
N ALA A 83 12.78 2.85 1.10
CA ALA A 83 13.57 1.68 1.44
C ALA A 83 12.99 0.89 2.62
N THR A 84 12.46 1.57 3.63
CA THR A 84 11.95 0.91 4.86
C THR A 84 10.42 0.88 4.93
N GLY A 85 9.74 1.76 4.18
CA GLY A 85 8.29 1.98 4.30
C GLY A 85 7.90 2.78 5.55
N ASP A 86 8.86 3.33 6.27
CA ASP A 86 8.57 4.21 7.39
C ASP A 86 7.93 5.49 6.88
N SER A 87 6.95 6.04 7.60
CA SER A 87 6.25 7.24 7.15
C SER A 87 5.73 8.09 8.30
N ASP A 88 5.64 9.40 8.05
CA ASP A 88 4.85 10.34 8.85
C ASP A 88 3.84 11.00 7.93
N SER A 89 2.56 10.78 8.20
CA SER A 89 1.50 11.12 7.30
C SER A 89 0.21 11.53 8.04
N THR A 90 -0.68 12.18 7.31
CA THR A 90 -2.06 12.46 7.72
C THR A 90 -2.98 11.45 7.04
N LEU A 91 -3.78 10.77 7.83
CA LEU A 91 -4.85 9.87 7.41
C LEU A 91 -6.17 10.64 7.45
N GLU A 92 -6.89 10.68 6.34
CA GLU A 92 -8.25 11.20 6.27
C GLU A 92 -9.23 10.08 5.91
N LEU A 93 -10.32 9.99 6.67
CA LEU A 93 -11.41 9.04 6.45
C LEU A 93 -12.70 9.80 6.16
N SER A 94 -13.25 9.57 4.99
CA SER A 94 -14.53 10.12 4.55
C SER A 94 -15.58 9.01 4.47
N LEU A 95 -16.60 9.12 5.31
CA LEU A 95 -17.72 8.19 5.36
C LEU A 95 -19.00 8.85 4.83
N PRO A 96 -19.91 8.11 4.18
CA PRO A 96 -21.17 8.66 3.67
C PRO A 96 -21.99 9.38 4.74
N GLY A 97 -22.26 10.66 4.52
CA GLY A 97 -23.09 11.47 5.42
C GLY A 97 -22.43 11.86 6.75
N GLN A 98 -21.12 11.70 6.88
CA GLN A 98 -20.33 12.14 8.03
C GLN A 98 -19.31 13.19 7.60
N GLU A 99 -18.81 13.96 8.56
CA GLU A 99 -17.67 14.84 8.34
C GLU A 99 -16.39 14.00 8.18
N THR A 100 -15.48 14.43 7.31
CA THR A 100 -14.17 13.79 7.14
C THR A 100 -13.40 13.86 8.46
N GLN A 101 -12.88 12.74 8.88
CA GLN A 101 -12.04 12.61 10.06
C GLN A 101 -10.57 12.62 9.62
N SER A 102 -9.75 13.43 10.29
CA SER A 102 -8.32 13.54 10.02
C SER A 102 -7.54 13.12 11.26
N SER A 103 -6.46 12.36 11.07
CA SER A 103 -5.62 11.83 12.15
C SER A 103 -4.19 11.70 11.65
N GLN A 104 -3.21 11.90 12.54
CA GLN A 104 -1.83 11.57 12.22
C GLN A 104 -1.64 10.04 12.21
N LEU A 105 -0.88 9.57 11.24
CA LEU A 105 -0.44 8.19 11.06
C LEU A 105 1.08 8.17 10.96
N ILE A 106 1.73 7.43 11.85
CA ILE A 106 3.17 7.18 11.81
C ILE A 106 3.37 5.69 11.59
N THR A 107 4.24 5.31 10.65
CA THR A 107 4.68 3.92 10.50
C THR A 107 6.18 3.82 10.75
N GLU A 108 6.60 2.84 11.53
CA GLU A 108 8.00 2.53 11.79
C GLU A 108 8.15 1.00 11.94
N GLY A 109 8.94 0.40 11.07
CA GLY A 109 9.03 -1.05 11.01
C GLY A 109 7.65 -1.70 10.83
N SER A 110 7.35 -2.74 11.60
CA SER A 110 6.03 -3.42 11.56
C SER A 110 4.92 -2.67 12.30
N MET A 111 5.22 -1.53 12.91
CA MET A 111 4.27 -0.79 13.76
C MET A 111 3.63 0.38 13.02
N ALA A 112 2.33 0.52 13.17
CA ALA A 112 1.62 1.76 12.85
C ALA A 112 1.07 2.41 14.12
N TYR A 113 1.12 3.72 14.16
CA TYR A 113 0.60 4.53 15.26
C TYR A 113 -0.39 5.54 14.70
N ILE A 114 -1.64 5.47 15.14
CA ILE A 114 -2.71 6.35 14.69
C ILE A 114 -3.21 7.15 15.88
N GLU A 115 -3.48 8.45 15.73
CA GLU A 115 -4.06 9.22 16.82
C GLU A 115 -5.39 8.62 17.28
N ALA A 116 -5.55 8.48 18.60
CA ALA A 116 -6.71 7.84 19.23
C ALA A 116 -8.05 8.52 18.91
N THR A 117 -8.01 9.77 18.43
CA THR A 117 -9.19 10.51 17.94
C THR A 117 -9.89 9.83 16.77
N ALA A 118 -9.15 9.06 15.95
CA ALA A 118 -9.72 8.26 14.86
C ALA A 118 -10.57 7.06 15.34
N PHE A 119 -10.44 6.67 16.61
CA PHE A 119 -11.11 5.48 17.14
C PHE A 119 -12.22 5.83 18.15
N PRO A 120 -13.51 5.71 17.76
CA PRO A 120 -14.61 5.89 18.70
C PRO A 120 -14.53 4.86 19.83
N GLY A 121 -14.36 5.34 21.07
CA GLY A 121 -14.26 4.50 22.27
C GLY A 121 -12.82 4.19 22.71
N ALA A 122 -11.83 4.83 22.09
CA ALA A 122 -10.46 4.79 22.59
C ALA A 122 -10.39 5.28 24.05
N PRO A 123 -9.46 4.73 24.90
CA PRO A 123 -9.29 5.17 26.27
C PRO A 123 -8.97 6.66 26.32
N THR A 124 -9.62 7.41 27.20
CA THR A 124 -9.45 8.88 27.33
C THR A 124 -8.02 9.32 27.69
N LYS A 125 -7.14 8.37 28.05
CA LYS A 125 -5.73 8.62 28.38
C LYS A 125 -4.78 8.28 27.24
N ALA A 126 -5.21 7.50 26.25
CA ALA A 126 -4.39 7.17 25.09
C ALA A 126 -4.42 8.35 24.11
N ARG A 127 -3.27 8.79 23.69
CA ARG A 127 -3.15 9.72 22.57
C ARG A 127 -3.00 8.95 21.25
N TRP A 128 -2.37 7.78 21.31
CA TRP A 128 -2.03 6.95 20.16
C TRP A 128 -2.55 5.53 20.33
N ILE A 129 -2.94 4.93 19.23
CA ILE A 129 -3.25 3.51 19.10
C ILE A 129 -2.16 2.89 18.26
N SER A 130 -1.49 1.87 18.78
CA SER A 130 -0.53 1.08 17.99
C SER A 130 -1.19 -0.14 17.38
N ILE A 131 -0.75 -0.47 16.19
CA ILE A 131 -1.16 -1.65 15.42
C ILE A 131 0.12 -2.35 14.98
N ASP A 132 0.29 -3.60 15.38
CA ASP A 132 1.36 -4.46 14.90
C ASP A 132 0.87 -5.20 13.67
N PHE A 133 1.37 -4.80 12.49
CA PHE A 133 1.00 -5.41 11.22
C PHE A 133 1.50 -6.85 11.08
N GLU A 134 2.65 -7.18 11.67
CA GLU A 134 3.17 -8.55 11.65
C GLU A 134 2.26 -9.48 12.46
N ALA A 135 1.91 -9.08 13.68
CA ALA A 135 0.97 -9.83 14.51
C ALA A 135 -0.40 -9.96 13.86
N MET A 136 -0.91 -8.89 13.24
CA MET A 136 -2.19 -8.88 12.54
C MET A 136 -2.15 -9.77 11.29
N GLY A 137 -1.10 -9.67 10.49
CA GLY A 137 -0.89 -10.50 9.31
C GLY A 137 -0.83 -11.99 9.66
N SER A 138 -0.08 -12.33 10.70
CA SER A 138 0.02 -13.71 11.21
C SER A 138 -1.34 -14.28 11.61
N GLN A 139 -2.22 -13.48 12.20
CA GLN A 139 -3.59 -13.91 12.54
C GLN A 139 -4.46 -14.17 11.30
N MET A 140 -4.20 -13.50 10.20
CA MET A 140 -4.89 -13.67 8.92
C MET A 140 -4.23 -14.71 8.00
N GLY A 141 -3.07 -15.26 8.40
CA GLY A 141 -2.28 -16.17 7.57
C GLY A 141 -1.52 -15.47 6.44
N ILE A 142 -1.33 -14.16 6.53
CA ILE A 142 -0.64 -13.33 5.54
C ILE A 142 0.70 -12.87 6.13
N ASN A 143 1.80 -13.10 5.41
CA ASN A 143 3.10 -12.58 5.79
C ASN A 143 3.27 -11.13 5.30
N LEU A 144 2.75 -10.17 6.09
CA LEU A 144 2.81 -8.74 5.75
C LEU A 144 4.25 -8.21 5.76
N GLU A 145 5.12 -8.77 6.58
CA GLU A 145 6.55 -8.40 6.61
C GLU A 145 7.24 -8.78 5.30
N ALA A 146 6.96 -9.99 4.75
CA ALA A 146 7.48 -10.37 3.45
C ALA A 146 6.93 -9.47 2.33
N PHE A 147 5.66 -9.04 2.40
CA PHE A 147 5.13 -8.04 1.46
C PHE A 147 5.85 -6.70 1.61
N ARG A 148 6.14 -6.27 2.82
CA ARG A 148 6.83 -5.01 3.09
C ARG A 148 8.29 -5.05 2.65
N GLN A 149 9.04 -6.08 3.02
CA GLN A 149 10.45 -6.28 2.61
C GLN A 149 10.60 -6.50 1.10
N ASN A 150 9.60 -7.10 0.48
CA ASN A 150 9.51 -7.24 -0.97
C ASN A 150 8.66 -6.12 -1.59
N GLY A 151 8.66 -4.95 -1.03
CA GLY A 151 7.88 -3.82 -1.54
C GLY A 151 8.40 -3.28 -2.86
N ALA A 152 9.73 -3.35 -3.11
CA ALA A 152 10.27 -3.51 -4.45
C ALA A 152 9.74 -4.82 -5.08
N GLY A 153 9.38 -5.80 -4.28
CA GLY A 153 8.69 -7.01 -4.68
C GLY A 153 7.33 -6.78 -5.33
N GLN A 154 6.56 -5.76 -5.01
CA GLN A 154 5.38 -5.45 -5.86
C GLN A 154 5.79 -5.02 -7.27
N LEU A 155 6.99 -4.50 -7.43
CA LEU A 155 7.56 -4.21 -8.73
C LEU A 155 8.55 -5.28 -9.21
N ALA A 156 9.21 -6.03 -8.31
CA ALA A 156 10.16 -7.09 -8.69
C ALA A 156 9.49 -8.32 -9.29
N TYR A 157 8.30 -8.74 -8.81
CA TYR A 157 7.56 -9.80 -9.51
C TYR A 157 6.85 -9.30 -10.77
N LEU A 158 6.75 -7.99 -10.99
CA LEU A 158 6.33 -7.44 -12.28
C LEU A 158 7.28 -7.82 -13.43
N SER A 159 8.49 -8.25 -13.09
CA SER A 159 9.42 -8.78 -14.09
C SER A 159 9.01 -10.14 -14.66
N GLU A 160 8.12 -10.85 -13.98
CA GLU A 160 7.58 -12.15 -14.39
C GLU A 160 6.13 -12.05 -14.87
N VAL A 161 5.55 -10.83 -14.87
CA VAL A 161 4.20 -10.62 -15.37
C VAL A 161 4.22 -10.63 -16.91
N ASP A 162 3.52 -11.56 -17.49
CA ASP A 162 3.22 -11.58 -18.92
C ASP A 162 2.17 -10.52 -19.24
N GLY A 163 2.24 -9.96 -20.45
CA GLY A 163 1.18 -9.08 -20.95
C GLY A 163 1.25 -7.62 -20.47
N VAL A 164 2.42 -7.14 -20.06
CA VAL A 164 2.63 -5.70 -19.80
C VAL A 164 2.51 -4.95 -21.13
N GLU A 165 1.61 -3.99 -21.16
CA GLU A 165 1.32 -3.14 -22.32
C GLU A 165 1.74 -1.70 -22.02
N GLU A 166 2.51 -1.10 -22.93
CA GLU A 166 2.74 0.35 -22.94
C GLU A 166 1.52 1.01 -23.58
N VAL A 167 0.87 1.88 -22.81
CA VAL A 167 -0.36 2.58 -23.24
C VAL A 167 -0.01 3.85 -24.00
N GLY A 168 1.05 4.55 -23.58
CA GLY A 168 1.50 5.81 -24.16
C GLY A 168 2.06 6.77 -23.12
N THR A 169 2.17 8.05 -23.50
CA THR A 169 2.74 9.09 -22.65
C THR A 169 1.61 9.94 -22.05
N GLU A 170 1.70 10.22 -20.75
CA GLU A 170 0.76 11.06 -20.00
C GLU A 170 1.52 11.96 -19.02
N THR A 171 0.87 13.04 -18.55
CA THR A 171 1.45 13.90 -17.51
C THR A 171 0.87 13.55 -16.15
N VAL A 172 1.73 13.33 -15.15
CA VAL A 172 1.36 13.12 -13.76
C VAL A 172 1.99 14.25 -12.93
N GLY A 173 1.15 15.07 -12.30
CA GLY A 173 1.63 16.34 -11.72
C GLY A 173 2.21 17.25 -12.82
N ASP A 174 3.48 17.60 -12.69
CA ASP A 174 4.21 18.42 -13.67
C ASP A 174 5.20 17.59 -14.53
N GLU A 175 5.19 16.24 -14.37
CA GLU A 175 6.16 15.36 -15.03
C GLU A 175 5.52 14.57 -16.18
N GLU A 176 6.25 14.48 -17.30
CA GLU A 176 5.91 13.58 -18.40
C GLU A 176 6.27 12.14 -17.99
N THR A 177 5.33 11.22 -18.19
CA THR A 177 5.46 9.82 -17.77
C THR A 177 5.07 8.88 -18.90
N THR A 178 5.64 7.69 -18.92
CA THR A 178 5.16 6.58 -19.74
C THR A 178 4.19 5.74 -18.91
N HIS A 179 3.01 5.49 -19.46
CA HIS A 179 1.94 4.74 -18.84
C HIS A 179 1.99 3.27 -19.27
N TYR A 180 2.01 2.37 -18.30
CA TYR A 180 1.97 0.92 -18.49
C TYR A 180 0.72 0.33 -17.83
N ARG A 181 0.22 -0.76 -18.40
CA ARG A 181 -0.94 -1.50 -17.91
C ARG A 181 -0.67 -3.00 -17.93
N PHE A 182 -1.09 -3.71 -16.90
CA PHE A 182 -1.03 -5.17 -16.80
C PHE A 182 -2.07 -5.68 -15.80
N SER A 183 -2.23 -7.00 -15.73
CA SER A 183 -3.01 -7.66 -14.68
C SER A 183 -2.13 -8.69 -14.00
N SER A 184 -2.10 -8.67 -12.66
CA SER A 184 -1.39 -9.68 -11.87
C SER A 184 -2.31 -10.85 -11.60
N ASP A 185 -1.99 -12.03 -12.13
CA ASP A 185 -2.67 -13.30 -11.83
C ASP A 185 -2.19 -13.80 -10.47
N LEU A 186 -3.06 -13.75 -9.47
CA LEU A 186 -2.75 -14.16 -8.10
C LEU A 186 -2.47 -15.66 -7.97
N ALA A 187 -3.09 -16.50 -8.81
CA ALA A 187 -2.84 -17.94 -8.81
C ALA A 187 -1.45 -18.25 -9.39
N ALA A 188 -1.08 -17.59 -10.48
CA ALA A 188 0.27 -17.70 -11.05
C ALA A 188 1.34 -17.22 -10.06
N LEU A 189 1.09 -16.12 -9.33
CA LEU A 189 1.98 -15.63 -8.27
C LEU A 189 2.08 -16.60 -7.08
N ALA A 190 0.99 -17.28 -6.71
CA ALA A 190 1.01 -18.31 -5.69
C ALA A 190 1.82 -19.57 -6.13
N GLU A 191 1.86 -19.88 -7.42
CA GLU A 191 2.61 -21.02 -7.96
C GLU A 191 4.10 -20.70 -8.18
N SER A 192 4.41 -19.55 -8.81
CA SER A 192 5.75 -19.21 -9.31
C SER A 192 6.45 -18.10 -8.51
N GLY A 193 5.71 -17.34 -7.69
CA GLY A 193 6.25 -16.24 -6.90
C GLY A 193 7.21 -16.66 -5.78
N PRO A 194 7.78 -15.69 -5.04
CA PRO A 194 8.64 -15.95 -3.90
C PRO A 194 8.00 -16.91 -2.90
N GLU A 195 8.76 -17.93 -2.43
CA GLU A 195 8.25 -19.00 -1.56
C GLU A 195 7.59 -18.43 -0.29
N GLU A 196 8.13 -17.35 0.25
CA GLU A 196 7.65 -16.67 1.45
C GLU A 196 6.28 -15.98 1.26
N LEU A 197 5.90 -15.70 0.01
CA LEU A 197 4.65 -15.01 -0.34
C LEU A 197 3.56 -15.95 -0.88
N ARG A 198 3.89 -17.19 -1.23
CA ARG A 198 2.93 -18.11 -1.87
C ARG A 198 1.69 -18.33 -1.01
N SER A 199 1.88 -18.67 0.27
CA SER A 199 0.76 -18.87 1.19
C SER A 199 -0.07 -17.60 1.38
N SER A 200 0.56 -16.43 1.27
CA SER A 200 -0.12 -15.14 1.40
C SER A 200 -0.98 -14.85 0.16
N PHE A 201 -0.51 -15.17 -1.05
CA PHE A 201 -1.34 -15.06 -2.26
C PHE A 201 -2.52 -16.02 -2.23
N GLU A 202 -2.31 -17.30 -1.83
CA GLU A 202 -3.40 -18.25 -1.65
C GLU A 202 -4.43 -17.75 -0.64
N GLN A 203 -3.98 -17.20 0.47
CA GLN A 203 -4.86 -16.62 1.49
C GLN A 203 -5.61 -15.39 0.98
N LEU A 204 -4.96 -14.53 0.20
CA LEU A 204 -5.58 -13.37 -0.42
C LEU A 204 -6.71 -13.80 -1.36
N ILE A 205 -6.48 -14.79 -2.22
CA ILE A 205 -7.51 -15.37 -3.10
C ILE A 205 -8.69 -15.90 -2.27
N GLN A 206 -8.41 -16.62 -1.17
CA GLN A 206 -9.47 -17.16 -0.31
C GLN A 206 -10.29 -16.07 0.39
N LEU A 207 -9.65 -14.98 0.82
CA LEU A 207 -10.30 -13.88 1.53
C LEU A 207 -11.10 -12.96 0.60
N THR A 208 -10.58 -12.73 -0.59
CA THR A 208 -11.14 -11.73 -1.52
C THR A 208 -11.97 -12.36 -2.64
N GLY A 209 -11.68 -13.60 -3.01
CA GLY A 209 -12.20 -14.24 -4.22
C GLY A 209 -11.65 -13.63 -5.51
N ALA A 210 -10.68 -12.72 -5.41
CA ALA A 210 -10.05 -12.11 -6.58
C ALA A 210 -9.05 -13.09 -7.20
N GLU A 211 -9.09 -13.21 -8.52
CA GLU A 211 -8.14 -14.02 -9.29
C GLU A 211 -7.06 -13.15 -9.92
N GLU A 212 -7.40 -11.89 -10.22
CA GLU A 212 -6.53 -10.93 -10.90
C GLU A 212 -6.60 -9.56 -10.24
N ILE A 213 -5.48 -8.81 -10.30
CA ILE A 213 -5.40 -7.40 -9.88
C ILE A 213 -4.97 -6.56 -11.08
N PRO A 214 -5.92 -5.89 -11.77
CA PRO A 214 -5.60 -4.91 -12.80
C PRO A 214 -4.80 -3.75 -12.21
N THR A 215 -3.63 -3.49 -12.79
CA THR A 215 -2.68 -2.48 -12.31
C THR A 215 -2.24 -1.58 -13.45
N GLN A 216 -2.08 -0.30 -13.14
CA GLN A 216 -1.54 0.70 -14.05
C GLN A 216 -0.41 1.43 -13.34
N VAL A 217 0.68 1.73 -14.06
CA VAL A 217 1.88 2.37 -13.52
C VAL A 217 2.32 3.47 -14.47
N TRP A 218 2.67 4.64 -13.94
CA TRP A 218 3.24 5.77 -14.65
C TRP A 218 4.67 5.99 -14.18
N ILE A 219 5.60 6.02 -15.12
CA ILE A 219 7.06 6.07 -14.90
C ILE A 219 7.61 7.33 -15.56
N ASP A 220 8.39 8.13 -14.82
CA ASP A 220 9.03 9.34 -15.35
C ASP A 220 10.31 9.05 -16.16
N GLY A 221 10.90 10.11 -16.72
CA GLY A 221 12.12 10.00 -17.52
C GLY A 221 13.39 9.65 -16.74
N GLU A 222 13.31 9.55 -15.40
CA GLU A 222 14.39 9.07 -14.51
C GLU A 222 14.10 7.65 -14.00
N ASP A 223 13.21 6.94 -14.69
CA ASP A 223 12.74 5.60 -14.34
C ASP A 223 12.06 5.52 -12.97
N ARG A 224 11.52 6.61 -12.41
CA ARG A 224 10.84 6.57 -11.11
C ARG A 224 9.33 6.43 -11.29
N VAL A 225 8.73 5.60 -10.46
CA VAL A 225 7.27 5.49 -10.39
C VAL A 225 6.67 6.78 -9.85
N ARG A 226 5.73 7.37 -10.60
CA ARG A 226 4.99 8.58 -10.23
C ARG A 226 3.59 8.30 -9.76
N ARG A 227 2.96 7.27 -10.34
CA ARG A 227 1.60 6.86 -9.97
C ARG A 227 1.43 5.36 -10.15
N ILE A 228 0.69 4.76 -9.24
CA ILE A 228 0.18 3.38 -9.35
C ILE A 228 -1.31 3.43 -9.12
N VAL A 229 -2.08 2.75 -9.96
CA VAL A 229 -3.53 2.53 -9.76
C VAL A 229 -3.81 1.04 -9.79
N THR A 230 -4.44 0.54 -8.75
CA THR A 230 -4.91 -0.85 -8.67
C THR A 230 -6.42 -0.89 -8.51
N ASN A 231 -7.06 -1.86 -9.13
CA ASN A 231 -8.49 -2.10 -9.00
C ASN A 231 -8.71 -3.53 -8.53
N LEU A 232 -9.41 -3.69 -7.42
CA LEU A 232 -9.71 -4.98 -6.82
C LEU A 232 -11.22 -5.15 -6.71
N GLU A 233 -11.75 -6.20 -7.30
CA GLU A 233 -13.14 -6.61 -7.15
C GLU A 233 -13.19 -7.85 -6.27
N MET A 234 -14.05 -7.84 -5.26
CA MET A 234 -14.16 -8.90 -4.26
C MET A 234 -15.63 -9.31 -4.12
N ASP A 235 -15.88 -10.60 -3.91
CA ASP A 235 -17.20 -11.10 -3.47
C ASP A 235 -17.08 -11.63 -2.03
N GLN A 236 -17.63 -10.90 -1.09
CA GLN A 236 -17.71 -11.35 0.30
C GLN A 236 -19.15 -11.79 0.62
N GLN A 237 -19.38 -13.08 0.63
CA GLN A 237 -20.68 -13.69 0.99
C GLN A 237 -21.85 -13.21 0.10
N GLY A 238 -21.60 -13.01 -1.20
CA GLY A 238 -22.57 -12.51 -2.17
C GLY A 238 -22.72 -10.99 -2.19
N GLN A 239 -21.86 -10.29 -1.50
CA GLN A 239 -21.76 -8.82 -1.53
C GLN A 239 -20.56 -8.42 -2.37
N GLN A 240 -20.82 -7.74 -3.47
CA GLN A 240 -19.75 -7.19 -4.31
C GLN A 240 -19.15 -5.95 -3.66
N ILE A 241 -17.85 -5.94 -3.55
CA ILE A 241 -17.03 -4.83 -3.06
C ILE A 241 -16.03 -4.50 -4.16
N ALA A 242 -16.01 -3.25 -4.60
CA ALA A 242 -15.01 -2.73 -5.51
C ALA A 242 -14.09 -1.77 -4.74
N GLN A 243 -12.79 -1.96 -4.90
CA GLN A 243 -11.76 -1.12 -4.30
C GLN A 243 -10.82 -0.62 -5.38
N GLN A 244 -10.65 0.70 -5.43
CA GLN A 244 -9.60 1.34 -6.23
C GLN A 244 -8.60 1.98 -5.28
N SER A 245 -7.33 1.74 -5.53
CA SER A 245 -6.23 2.42 -4.84
C SER A 245 -5.41 3.20 -5.85
N THR A 246 -5.13 4.46 -5.54
CA THR A 246 -4.22 5.32 -6.29
C THR A 246 -3.11 5.79 -5.38
N ILE A 247 -1.87 5.56 -5.75
CA ILE A 247 -0.68 6.04 -5.05
C ILE A 247 0.07 6.97 -5.98
N GLU A 248 0.44 8.14 -5.50
CA GLU A 248 1.28 9.11 -6.19
C GLU A 248 2.53 9.40 -5.38
N LEU A 249 3.68 9.44 -6.06
CA LEU A 249 4.98 9.76 -5.50
C LEU A 249 5.53 11.03 -6.15
N SER A 250 5.99 11.94 -5.32
CA SER A 250 6.55 13.22 -5.76
C SER A 250 7.65 13.69 -4.80
N GLU A 251 8.32 14.79 -5.14
CA GLU A 251 9.34 15.40 -4.27
C GLU A 251 10.34 14.38 -3.71
N PHE A 252 10.96 13.59 -4.59
CA PHE A 252 11.94 12.58 -4.19
C PHE A 252 13.16 13.18 -3.50
N GLY A 253 13.74 12.47 -2.52
CA GLY A 253 14.91 12.88 -1.77
C GLY A 253 14.64 13.97 -0.72
N VAL A 254 13.39 14.15 -0.27
CA VAL A 254 13.07 15.08 0.82
C VAL A 254 13.69 14.61 2.13
N GLU A 255 14.11 15.57 2.98
CA GLU A 255 14.58 15.24 4.34
C GLU A 255 13.43 14.62 5.15
N PHE A 256 13.70 13.49 5.79
CA PHE A 256 12.74 12.73 6.55
C PHE A 256 13.39 12.15 7.81
N ASP A 257 12.71 12.29 8.94
CA ASP A 257 13.08 11.69 10.22
C ASP A 257 11.78 11.32 10.95
N VAL A 258 11.51 10.04 11.05
CA VAL A 258 10.33 9.53 11.75
C VAL A 258 10.70 9.12 13.16
N GLN A 259 9.83 9.40 14.11
CA GLN A 259 10.00 8.98 15.49
C GLN A 259 8.67 8.42 16.01
N PRO A 260 8.67 7.20 16.57
CA PRO A 260 7.47 6.63 17.15
C PRO A 260 7.01 7.46 18.35
N PRO A 261 5.70 7.51 18.61
CA PRO A 261 5.18 8.21 19.76
C PRO A 261 5.61 7.54 21.08
N PRO A 262 5.63 8.28 22.20
CA PRO A 262 6.02 7.73 23.49
C PRO A 262 5.11 6.58 23.93
N GLU A 263 5.68 5.46 24.38
CA GLU A 263 4.95 4.29 24.87
C GLU A 263 3.87 4.62 25.92
N LYS A 264 4.16 5.56 26.83
CA LYS A 264 3.23 5.99 27.91
C LYS A 264 1.92 6.61 27.37
N ASP A 265 1.94 7.11 26.15
CA ASP A 265 0.82 7.79 25.48
C ASP A 265 0.17 6.87 24.43
N THR A 266 0.66 5.62 24.29
CA THR A 266 0.25 4.63 23.30
C THR A 266 -0.48 3.47 23.96
N VAL A 267 -1.52 2.94 23.29
CA VAL A 267 -2.27 1.74 23.69
C VAL A 267 -2.38 0.82 22.47
N ASP A 268 -2.12 -0.46 22.69
CA ASP A 268 -2.25 -1.47 21.64
C ASP A 268 -3.73 -1.66 21.23
N ILE A 269 -3.98 -1.80 19.93
CA ILE A 269 -5.34 -1.97 19.39
C ILE A 269 -6.06 -3.20 19.96
N THR A 270 -5.31 -4.24 20.34
CA THR A 270 -5.87 -5.46 20.94
C THR A 270 -6.48 -5.21 22.31
N GLU A 271 -5.98 -4.21 23.04
CA GLU A 271 -6.54 -3.81 24.34
C GLU A 271 -7.90 -3.11 24.20
N LEU A 272 -8.18 -2.50 23.04
CA LEU A 272 -9.48 -1.87 22.75
C LEU A 272 -10.60 -2.92 22.57
N GLY A 273 -10.25 -4.12 22.09
CA GLY A 273 -11.20 -5.25 21.88
C GLY A 273 -11.48 -6.07 23.13
N GLY A 274 -10.59 -6.02 24.16
CA GLY A 274 -10.65 -6.86 25.37
C GLY A 274 -11.66 -6.44 26.45
N GLY A 275 -12.37 -5.34 26.28
CA GLY A 275 -13.23 -4.73 27.32
C GLY A 275 -14.67 -5.22 27.38
N ARG A 276 -15.08 -6.29 26.67
CA ARG A 276 -16.44 -6.87 26.80
C ARG A 276 -16.43 -8.39 26.77
N GLN A 277 -16.03 -9.02 27.83
CA GLN A 277 -16.73 -10.23 28.24
C GLN A 277 -18.12 -9.78 28.71
N VAL A 278 -19.12 -10.03 27.87
CA VAL A 278 -20.53 -9.95 28.29
C VAL A 278 -20.82 -11.22 29.08
N PRO A 279 -21.40 -11.12 30.29
CA PRO A 279 -21.75 -12.24 31.12
C PRO A 279 -22.84 -13.13 30.50
#